data_b89d49104be69e42b42156f3f69a62e9
#
_entry.id   b89d49104be69e42b42156f3f69a62e9
#
_cell.length_a   1.000
_cell.length_b   1.000
_cell.length_c   1.000
_cell.angle_alpha   90.00
_cell.angle_beta   90.00
_cell.angle_gamma   90.00
#
_symmetry.space_group_name_H-M   'P 1'
#
loop_
_entity.id
_entity.type
_entity.pdbx_description
1 polymer ?
#
loop_
_entity_poly.entity_id
_entity_poly.type
_entity_poly.pdbx_seq_one_letter_code
_entity_poly.pdbx_strand_id
1 'polypeptide(L)'
;MKKPELVCPAGDWSSLKTSVESGADSVYFGIKGINMRARANNFDLLELDKITAYLHSHQRKGFLALNTIVKNNELAKVEKILKKAKESRVDAVILSDMSVLKMARDIGLTAHLSTQASVSNSEAAAFFSGLGIKRIVLARECTLADQRSIVSELKKQQVPVELEAFIHGAMCVSVSGRCFLSLHTFGKSGNQGECMQPCRREYTITES
;
A
#
# COMPACT_ATOMS: atom_id res chain seq x y z
N MET A 1 17.55 18.68 9.36
CA MET A 1 16.83 17.39 9.11
C MET A 1 16.39 17.38 7.65
N LYS A 2 16.52 16.24 6.95
CA LYS A 2 15.99 16.10 5.58
C LYS A 2 14.46 16.18 5.64
N LYS A 3 13.86 16.93 4.70
CA LYS A 3 12.39 16.99 4.57
C LYS A 3 11.83 15.57 4.34
N PRO A 4 10.76 15.16 5.03
CA PRO A 4 10.08 13.90 4.74
C PRO A 4 9.55 13.86 3.31
N GLU A 5 9.54 12.67 2.69
CA GLU A 5 8.92 12.43 1.40
C GLU A 5 7.40 12.44 1.56
N LEU A 6 6.70 13.23 0.74
CA LEU A 6 5.23 13.26 0.70
C LEU A 6 4.71 12.26 -0.33
N VAL A 7 4.00 11.24 0.15
CA VAL A 7 3.37 10.21 -0.68
C VAL A 7 1.87 10.50 -0.81
N CYS A 8 1.38 10.73 -2.02
CA CYS A 8 -0.03 11.01 -2.28
C CYS A 8 -0.72 9.86 -3.05
N PRO A 9 -2.03 9.64 -2.83
CA PRO A 9 -2.80 8.65 -3.58
C PRO A 9 -3.25 9.18 -4.94
N ALA A 10 -3.36 8.28 -5.94
CA ALA A 10 -4.11 8.55 -7.16
C ALA A 10 -5.04 7.38 -7.50
N GLY A 11 -6.29 7.69 -7.85
CA GLY A 11 -7.29 6.72 -8.30
C GLY A 11 -7.59 6.81 -9.80
N ASP A 12 -7.15 7.89 -10.44
CA ASP A 12 -7.36 8.21 -11.84
C ASP A 12 -6.36 9.28 -12.31
N TRP A 13 -6.41 9.64 -13.59
CA TRP A 13 -5.51 10.63 -14.18
C TRP A 13 -5.68 12.05 -13.60
N SER A 14 -6.90 12.44 -13.22
CA SER A 14 -7.14 13.74 -12.60
C SER A 14 -6.43 13.84 -11.25
N SER A 15 -6.66 12.86 -10.38
CA SER A 15 -6.02 12.80 -9.06
C SER A 15 -4.50 12.61 -9.15
N LEU A 16 -3.99 11.90 -10.17
CA LEU A 16 -2.55 11.75 -10.42
C LEU A 16 -1.91 13.11 -10.70
N LYS A 17 -2.48 13.87 -11.64
CA LYS A 17 -1.98 15.20 -12.02
C LYS A 17 -2.06 16.16 -10.84
N THR A 18 -3.20 16.21 -10.15
CA THR A 18 -3.38 17.06 -8.97
C THR A 18 -2.36 16.74 -7.88
N SER A 19 -2.07 15.45 -7.63
CA SER A 19 -1.05 15.05 -6.65
C SER A 19 0.34 15.58 -7.00
N VAL A 20 0.73 15.49 -8.28
CA VAL A 20 2.01 16.00 -8.77
C VAL A 20 2.09 17.53 -8.66
N GLU A 21 1.07 18.23 -9.12
CA GLU A 21 0.97 19.69 -9.11
C GLU A 21 0.93 20.24 -7.67
N SER A 22 0.33 19.50 -6.74
CA SER A 22 0.29 19.85 -5.31
C SER A 22 1.59 19.55 -4.55
N GLY A 23 2.63 19.05 -5.24
CA GLY A 23 3.96 18.88 -4.66
C GLY A 23 4.24 17.52 -4.03
N ALA A 24 3.49 16.46 -4.41
CA ALA A 24 3.84 15.09 -4.02
C ALA A 24 5.26 14.75 -4.50
N ASP A 25 6.05 14.12 -3.64
CA ASP A 25 7.36 13.56 -4.00
C ASP A 25 7.22 12.18 -4.66
N SER A 26 6.17 11.46 -4.30
CA SER A 26 5.79 10.18 -4.90
C SER A 26 4.27 9.99 -4.89
N VAL A 27 3.78 9.15 -5.81
CA VAL A 27 2.35 8.87 -5.93
C VAL A 27 2.14 7.35 -5.88
N TYR A 28 1.23 6.89 -5.00
CA TYR A 28 0.80 5.50 -5.04
C TYR A 28 -0.55 5.37 -5.74
N PHE A 29 -0.67 4.33 -6.53
CA PHE A 29 -1.85 4.07 -7.35
C PHE A 29 -2.14 2.58 -7.46
N GLY A 30 -3.37 2.23 -7.82
CA GLY A 30 -3.80 0.86 -8.04
C GLY A 30 -4.18 0.61 -9.50
N ILE A 31 -4.11 -0.65 -9.91
CA ILE A 31 -4.73 -1.13 -11.13
C ILE A 31 -6.03 -1.88 -10.81
N LYS A 32 -6.92 -1.96 -11.79
CA LYS A 32 -8.20 -2.66 -11.66
C LYS A 32 -8.02 -4.11 -11.21
N GLY A 33 -8.72 -4.51 -10.17
CA GLY A 33 -8.91 -5.90 -9.76
C GLY A 33 -7.96 -6.48 -8.72
N ILE A 34 -6.85 -5.84 -8.32
CA ILE A 34 -5.95 -6.36 -7.28
C ILE A 34 -5.32 -5.21 -6.48
N ASN A 35 -6.11 -4.52 -5.67
CA ASN A 35 -5.63 -3.57 -4.66
C ASN A 35 -6.73 -3.28 -3.63
N MET A 36 -6.36 -2.80 -2.45
CA MET A 36 -7.30 -2.47 -1.35
C MET A 36 -8.28 -1.33 -1.67
N ARG A 37 -8.14 -0.67 -2.81
CA ARG A 37 -9.03 0.38 -3.31
C ARG A 37 -9.74 -0.07 -4.59
N ALA A 38 -10.11 -1.34 -4.70
CA ALA A 38 -10.74 -1.91 -5.90
C ALA A 38 -12.00 -1.16 -6.35
N ARG A 39 -12.69 -0.45 -5.43
CA ARG A 39 -13.86 0.39 -5.72
C ARG A 39 -13.53 1.80 -6.27
N ALA A 40 -12.27 2.23 -6.24
CA ALA A 40 -11.86 3.43 -6.95
C ALA A 40 -11.82 3.14 -8.46
N ASN A 41 -11.77 4.20 -9.28
CA ASN A 41 -11.69 4.03 -10.74
C ASN A 41 -10.52 3.13 -11.15
N ASN A 42 -9.35 3.36 -10.51
CA ASN A 42 -8.09 2.67 -10.78
C ASN A 42 -7.68 2.70 -12.26
N PHE A 43 -6.43 2.44 -12.52
CA PHE A 43 -5.86 2.44 -13.86
C PHE A 43 -5.94 1.05 -14.50
N ASP A 44 -5.90 1.00 -15.82
CA ASP A 44 -5.70 -0.26 -16.53
C ASP A 44 -4.21 -0.65 -16.53
N LEU A 45 -3.94 -1.95 -16.58
CA LEU A 45 -2.57 -2.47 -16.60
C LEU A 45 -1.74 -1.90 -17.78
N LEU A 46 -2.41 -1.63 -18.91
CA LEU A 46 -1.77 -1.07 -20.11
C LEU A 46 -1.41 0.43 -19.97
N GLU A 47 -1.90 1.10 -18.94
CA GLU A 47 -1.59 2.50 -18.70
C GLU A 47 -0.29 2.69 -17.90
N LEU A 48 0.32 1.61 -17.34
CA LEU A 48 1.50 1.71 -16.49
C LEU A 48 2.64 2.49 -17.14
N ASP A 49 2.92 2.26 -18.43
CA ASP A 49 3.98 2.98 -19.15
C ASP A 49 3.72 4.48 -19.20
N LYS A 50 2.45 4.88 -19.41
CA LYS A 50 2.07 6.30 -19.46
C LYS A 50 2.15 6.95 -18.08
N ILE A 51 1.72 6.24 -17.04
CA ILE A 51 1.74 6.71 -15.65
C ILE A 51 3.19 6.96 -15.21
N THR A 52 4.06 5.99 -15.38
CA THR A 52 5.47 6.11 -14.98
C THR A 52 6.21 7.16 -15.79
N ALA A 53 5.99 7.22 -17.12
CA ALA A 53 6.55 8.26 -17.96
C ALA A 53 6.12 9.66 -17.50
N TYR A 54 4.83 9.86 -17.17
CA TYR A 54 4.33 11.13 -16.65
C TYR A 54 4.97 11.48 -15.31
N LEU A 55 5.00 10.55 -14.35
CA LEU A 55 5.61 10.78 -13.03
C LEU A 55 7.10 11.09 -13.14
N HIS A 56 7.85 10.30 -13.91
CA HIS A 56 9.29 10.49 -14.08
C HIS A 56 9.63 11.79 -14.82
N SER A 57 8.81 12.23 -15.79
CA SER A 57 9.01 13.54 -16.45
C SER A 57 8.88 14.72 -15.48
N HIS A 58 8.14 14.53 -14.37
CA HIS A 58 8.01 15.49 -13.28
C HIS A 58 8.94 15.19 -12.10
N GLN A 59 9.92 14.28 -12.26
CA GLN A 59 10.84 13.85 -11.20
C GLN A 59 10.13 13.28 -9.96
N ARG A 60 9.00 12.57 -10.16
CA ARG A 60 8.22 11.91 -9.11
C ARG A 60 8.31 10.39 -9.24
N LYS A 61 8.20 9.69 -8.11
CA LYS A 61 8.18 8.22 -8.08
C LYS A 61 6.75 7.69 -8.16
N GLY A 62 6.59 6.51 -8.75
CA GLY A 62 5.33 5.80 -8.85
C GLY A 62 5.35 4.47 -8.09
N PHE A 63 4.42 4.27 -7.15
CA PHE A 63 4.30 3.05 -6.37
C PHE A 63 3.00 2.33 -6.70
N LEU A 64 3.11 1.08 -7.19
CA LEU A 64 1.95 0.26 -7.54
C LEU A 64 1.45 -0.52 -6.32
N ALA A 65 0.19 -0.32 -5.94
CA ALA A 65 -0.43 -1.04 -4.84
C ALA A 65 -0.94 -2.43 -5.29
N LEU A 66 -0.38 -3.50 -4.72
CA LEU A 66 -0.77 -4.91 -4.86
C LEU A 66 -0.90 -5.52 -3.46
N ASN A 67 -1.73 -4.91 -2.62
CA ASN A 67 -1.75 -5.14 -1.18
C ASN A 67 -3.02 -5.86 -0.68
N THR A 68 -3.69 -6.60 -1.54
CA THR A 68 -4.80 -7.50 -1.19
C THR A 68 -4.29 -8.89 -0.81
N ILE A 69 -5.16 -9.70 -0.21
CA ILE A 69 -4.95 -11.15 -0.08
C ILE A 69 -4.95 -11.76 -1.48
N VAL A 70 -3.98 -12.63 -1.77
CA VAL A 70 -3.83 -13.32 -3.05
C VAL A 70 -4.14 -14.81 -2.88
N LYS A 71 -5.03 -15.33 -3.72
CA LYS A 71 -5.39 -16.76 -3.75
C LYS A 71 -4.56 -17.51 -4.79
N ASN A 72 -4.45 -18.83 -4.67
CA ASN A 72 -3.66 -19.65 -5.60
C ASN A 72 -4.04 -19.44 -7.08
N ASN A 73 -5.32 -19.28 -7.38
CA ASN A 73 -5.80 -19.04 -8.75
C ASN A 73 -5.50 -17.62 -9.27
N GLU A 74 -4.99 -16.72 -8.43
CA GLU A 74 -4.63 -15.35 -8.78
C GLU A 74 -3.12 -15.17 -8.99
N LEU A 75 -2.29 -16.15 -8.56
CA LEU A 75 -0.83 -16.06 -8.61
C LEU A 75 -0.28 -15.75 -10.02
N ALA A 76 -0.79 -16.44 -11.04
CA ALA A 76 -0.38 -16.19 -12.43
C ALA A 76 -0.73 -14.78 -12.92
N LYS A 77 -1.88 -14.23 -12.46
CA LYS A 77 -2.27 -12.86 -12.76
C LYS A 77 -1.34 -11.86 -12.07
N VAL A 78 -1.00 -12.11 -10.80
CA VAL A 78 -0.07 -11.27 -10.03
C VAL A 78 1.31 -11.26 -10.68
N GLU A 79 1.83 -12.41 -11.08
CA GLU A 79 3.11 -12.52 -11.77
C GLU A 79 3.14 -11.69 -13.06
N LYS A 80 2.09 -11.76 -13.88
CA LYS A 80 1.94 -10.94 -15.09
C LYS A 80 1.95 -9.45 -14.78
N ILE A 81 1.28 -9.04 -13.71
CA ILE A 81 1.24 -7.64 -13.27
C ILE A 81 2.63 -7.17 -12.83
N LEU A 82 3.34 -7.98 -12.03
CA LEU A 82 4.67 -7.63 -11.56
C LEU A 82 5.68 -7.52 -12.71
N LYS A 83 5.65 -8.42 -13.69
CA LYS A 83 6.46 -8.34 -14.90
C LYS A 83 6.19 -7.03 -15.65
N LYS A 84 4.92 -6.71 -15.89
CA LYS A 84 4.55 -5.45 -16.54
C LYS A 84 4.97 -4.23 -15.73
N ALA A 85 4.83 -4.25 -14.40
CA ALA A 85 5.31 -3.18 -13.53
C ALA A 85 6.83 -2.96 -13.64
N LYS A 86 7.60 -4.04 -13.74
CA LYS A 86 9.05 -3.98 -13.95
C LYS A 86 9.41 -3.38 -15.32
N GLU A 87 8.76 -3.85 -16.38
CA GLU A 87 8.93 -3.34 -17.75
C GLU A 87 8.59 -1.85 -17.83
N SER A 88 7.50 -1.45 -17.19
CA SER A 88 7.03 -0.06 -17.13
C SER A 88 7.83 0.82 -16.16
N ARG A 89 8.90 0.31 -15.55
CA ARG A 89 9.76 1.04 -14.60
C ARG A 89 9.02 1.64 -13.41
N VAL A 90 8.06 0.91 -12.86
CA VAL A 90 7.44 1.26 -11.58
C VAL A 90 8.53 1.27 -10.50
N ASP A 91 8.60 2.32 -9.68
CA ASP A 91 9.69 2.50 -8.70
C ASP A 91 9.61 1.50 -7.54
N ALA A 92 8.41 1.13 -7.11
CA ALA A 92 8.18 0.08 -6.12
C ALA A 92 6.77 -0.50 -6.20
N VAL A 93 6.59 -1.70 -5.64
CA VAL A 93 5.27 -2.27 -5.36
C VAL A 93 4.98 -2.24 -3.87
N ILE A 94 3.76 -1.82 -3.49
CA ILE A 94 3.27 -1.86 -2.12
C ILE A 94 2.46 -3.16 -1.95
N LEU A 95 2.92 -4.05 -1.08
CA LEU A 95 2.38 -5.40 -0.93
C LEU A 95 2.16 -5.77 0.54
N SER A 96 1.40 -6.82 0.79
CA SER A 96 1.22 -7.43 2.12
C SER A 96 1.34 -8.95 2.08
N ASP A 97 1.19 -9.57 0.92
CA ASP A 97 1.27 -11.00 0.72
C ASP A 97 2.72 -11.45 0.45
N MET A 98 3.17 -12.48 1.14
CA MET A 98 4.54 -12.97 1.04
C MET A 98 4.85 -13.65 -0.30
N SER A 99 3.85 -14.19 -0.98
CA SER A 99 4.04 -14.72 -2.34
C SER A 99 4.34 -13.60 -3.34
N VAL A 100 3.67 -12.45 -3.18
CA VAL A 100 3.94 -11.24 -3.99
C VAL A 100 5.34 -10.70 -3.70
N LEU A 101 5.77 -10.70 -2.42
CA LEU A 101 7.15 -10.32 -2.05
C LEU A 101 8.18 -11.22 -2.73
N LYS A 102 7.98 -12.55 -2.66
CA LYS A 102 8.87 -13.51 -3.31
C LYS A 102 8.98 -13.22 -4.82
N MET A 103 7.86 -13.10 -5.52
CA MET A 103 7.82 -12.83 -6.96
C MET A 103 8.48 -11.50 -7.32
N ALA A 104 8.23 -10.42 -6.55
CA ALA A 104 8.83 -9.11 -6.78
C ALA A 104 10.37 -9.16 -6.63
N ARG A 105 10.86 -9.87 -5.62
CA ARG A 105 12.31 -10.08 -5.41
C ARG A 105 12.94 -10.87 -6.55
N ASP A 106 12.31 -11.93 -7.00
CA ASP A 106 12.83 -12.82 -8.05
C ASP A 106 13.08 -12.05 -9.36
N ILE A 107 12.31 -10.98 -9.62
CA ILE A 107 12.48 -10.11 -10.80
C ILE A 107 13.21 -8.79 -10.50
N GLY A 108 13.71 -8.62 -9.28
CA GLY A 108 14.42 -7.42 -8.85
C GLY A 108 13.56 -6.14 -8.83
N LEU A 109 12.29 -6.25 -8.46
CA LEU A 109 11.40 -5.11 -8.27
C LEU A 109 11.39 -4.69 -6.79
N THR A 110 11.55 -3.40 -6.52
CA THR A 110 11.55 -2.86 -5.15
C THR A 110 10.21 -3.11 -4.47
N ALA A 111 10.27 -3.60 -3.23
CA ALA A 111 9.08 -3.92 -2.44
C ALA A 111 8.96 -3.00 -1.22
N HIS A 112 7.77 -2.42 -1.06
CA HIS A 112 7.33 -1.70 0.13
C HIS A 112 6.26 -2.52 0.85
N LEU A 113 6.35 -2.61 2.18
CA LEU A 113 5.37 -3.34 2.97
C LEU A 113 4.19 -2.46 3.33
N SER A 114 3.00 -2.93 3.00
CA SER A 114 1.75 -2.22 3.27
C SER A 114 1.41 -2.22 4.76
N THR A 115 0.63 -1.23 5.18
CA THR A 115 0.04 -1.15 6.53
C THR A 115 -0.78 -2.39 6.91
N GLN A 116 -1.29 -3.18 5.94
CA GLN A 116 -1.96 -4.44 6.20
C GLN A 116 -1.06 -5.50 6.88
N ALA A 117 0.25 -5.33 6.85
CA ALA A 117 1.17 -6.18 7.62
C ALA A 117 1.19 -5.84 9.12
N SER A 118 0.57 -4.72 9.53
CA SER A 118 0.41 -4.28 10.93
C SER A 118 1.73 -4.14 11.69
N VAL A 119 2.80 -3.66 11.03
CA VAL A 119 4.08 -3.44 11.67
C VAL A 119 4.00 -2.27 12.65
N SER A 120 4.28 -2.54 13.92
CA SER A 120 4.13 -1.60 15.03
C SER A 120 5.33 -1.55 16.01
N ASN A 121 6.41 -2.25 15.69
CA ASN A 121 7.63 -2.29 16.49
C ASN A 121 8.89 -2.48 15.63
N SER A 122 10.06 -2.23 16.21
CA SER A 122 11.36 -2.32 15.53
C SER A 122 11.74 -3.73 15.12
N GLU A 123 11.40 -4.74 15.92
CA GLU A 123 11.75 -6.14 15.62
C GLU A 123 11.04 -6.66 14.38
N ALA A 124 9.72 -6.37 14.27
CA ALA A 124 8.97 -6.69 13.06
C ALA A 124 9.52 -5.93 11.84
N ALA A 125 9.88 -4.65 12.01
CA ALA A 125 10.46 -3.86 10.93
C ALA A 125 11.82 -4.41 10.48
N ALA A 126 12.68 -4.80 11.41
CA ALA A 126 13.98 -5.43 11.14
C ALA A 126 13.80 -6.78 10.42
N PHE A 127 12.86 -7.60 10.89
CA PHE A 127 12.54 -8.88 10.27
C PHE A 127 12.15 -8.72 8.79
N PHE A 128 11.21 -7.83 8.48
CA PHE A 128 10.78 -7.59 7.10
C PHE A 128 11.88 -6.94 6.25
N SER A 129 12.71 -6.09 6.83
CA SER A 129 13.91 -5.56 6.16
C SER A 129 14.87 -6.69 5.74
N GLY A 130 15.07 -7.68 6.61
CA GLY A 130 15.85 -8.89 6.32
C GLY A 130 15.28 -9.73 5.17
N LEU A 131 13.98 -9.66 4.93
CA LEU A 131 13.32 -10.27 3.77
C LEU A 131 13.46 -9.44 2.48
N GLY A 132 14.11 -8.27 2.52
CA GLY A 132 14.37 -7.42 1.37
C GLY A 132 13.37 -6.26 1.18
N ILE A 133 12.47 -6.04 2.11
CA ILE A 133 11.58 -4.86 2.12
C ILE A 133 12.43 -3.59 2.32
N LYS A 134 12.19 -2.58 1.48
CA LYS A 134 12.92 -1.30 1.51
C LYS A 134 12.19 -0.20 2.25
N ARG A 135 10.86 -0.26 2.32
CA ARG A 135 10.03 0.70 3.05
C ARG A 135 8.87 -0.02 3.71
N ILE A 136 8.50 0.41 4.90
CA ILE A 136 7.40 -0.14 5.69
C ILE A 136 6.41 0.98 6.01
N VAL A 137 5.15 0.79 5.60
CA VAL A 137 4.03 1.62 6.05
C VAL A 137 3.59 1.11 7.41
N LEU A 138 3.84 1.88 8.45
CA LEU A 138 3.52 1.49 9.83
C LEU A 138 2.03 1.27 10.05
N ALA A 139 1.71 0.47 11.05
CA ALA A 139 0.34 0.32 11.54
C ALA A 139 -0.22 1.68 11.94
N ARG A 140 -1.50 1.93 11.66
CA ARG A 140 -2.19 3.20 11.99
C ARG A 140 -2.38 3.40 13.49
N GLU A 141 -2.26 2.33 14.24
CA GLU A 141 -2.31 2.28 15.70
C GLU A 141 -1.07 2.88 16.37
N CYS A 142 0.03 3.05 15.63
CA CYS A 142 1.28 3.62 16.16
C CYS A 142 1.14 5.13 16.44
N THR A 143 1.34 5.50 17.69
CA THR A 143 1.46 6.91 18.09
C THR A 143 2.77 7.53 17.59
N LEU A 144 2.90 8.84 17.66
CA LEU A 144 4.16 9.53 17.35
C LEU A 144 5.31 9.09 18.28
N ALA A 145 5.00 8.72 19.52
CA ALA A 145 6.00 8.18 20.46
C ALA A 145 6.50 6.81 20.01
N ASP A 146 5.59 5.92 19.58
CA ASP A 146 5.94 4.61 19.04
C ASP A 146 6.80 4.74 17.77
N GLN A 147 6.42 5.62 16.86
CA GLN A 147 7.18 5.86 15.63
C GLN A 147 8.59 6.35 15.92
N ARG A 148 8.76 7.28 16.87
CA ARG A 148 10.08 7.76 17.31
C ARG A 148 10.92 6.64 17.93
N SER A 149 10.30 5.80 18.75
CA SER A 149 10.95 4.63 19.35
C SER A 149 11.43 3.66 18.28
N ILE A 150 10.57 3.28 17.34
CA ILE A 150 10.92 2.40 16.21
C ILE A 150 12.10 2.97 15.41
N VAL A 151 12.05 4.25 15.04
CA VAL A 151 13.16 4.90 14.31
C VAL A 151 14.46 4.85 15.10
N SER A 152 14.41 5.11 16.42
CA SER A 152 15.59 5.09 17.29
C SER A 152 16.22 3.70 17.33
N GLU A 153 15.41 2.65 17.55
CA GLU A 153 15.90 1.27 17.66
C GLU A 153 16.45 0.76 16.31
N LEU A 154 15.77 1.02 15.21
CA LEU A 154 16.27 0.65 13.86
C LEU A 154 17.61 1.30 13.54
N LYS A 155 17.81 2.56 13.96
CA LYS A 155 19.10 3.24 13.82
C LYS A 155 20.20 2.59 14.65
N LYS A 156 19.92 2.22 15.92
CA LYS A 156 20.88 1.51 16.78
C LYS A 156 21.28 0.15 16.19
N GLN A 157 20.30 -0.56 15.62
CA GLN A 157 20.50 -1.86 14.97
C GLN A 157 21.10 -1.75 13.56
N GLN A 158 21.29 -0.54 13.02
CA GLN A 158 21.77 -0.27 11.66
C GLN A 158 20.91 -0.96 10.56
N VAL A 159 19.60 -1.08 10.79
CA VAL A 159 18.67 -1.70 9.84
C VAL A 159 18.33 -0.72 8.72
N PRO A 160 18.62 -1.03 7.45
CA PRO A 160 18.45 -0.10 6.32
C PRO A 160 17.03 -0.16 5.75
N VAL A 161 16.03 0.27 6.53
CA VAL A 161 14.64 0.34 6.10
C VAL A 161 14.07 1.74 6.28
N GLU A 162 13.31 2.20 5.29
CA GLU A 162 12.55 3.44 5.38
C GLU A 162 11.20 3.18 6.08
N LEU A 163 10.74 4.15 6.85
CA LEU A 163 9.42 4.11 7.47
C LEU A 163 8.49 5.15 6.83
N GLU A 164 7.24 4.76 6.64
CA GLU A 164 6.16 5.60 6.15
C GLU A 164 5.00 5.56 7.13
N ALA A 165 4.36 6.71 7.36
CA ALA A 165 3.21 6.82 8.25
C ALA A 165 2.11 7.66 7.61
N PHE A 166 0.85 7.30 7.89
CA PHE A 166 -0.29 8.11 7.47
C PHE A 166 -0.35 9.41 8.26
N ILE A 167 -0.51 10.53 7.55
CA ILE A 167 -0.68 11.86 8.15
C ILE A 167 -2.07 12.45 7.89
N HIS A 168 -2.78 11.94 6.88
CA HIS A 168 -4.12 12.38 6.50
C HIS A 168 -4.92 11.25 5.87
N GLY A 169 -6.23 11.26 6.07
CA GLY A 169 -7.19 10.36 5.43
C GLY A 169 -8.12 9.69 6.43
N ALA A 170 -9.13 8.99 5.88
CA ALA A 170 -10.09 8.25 6.68
C ALA A 170 -9.45 7.03 7.33
N MET A 171 -9.60 6.89 8.65
CA MET A 171 -9.12 5.74 9.40
C MET A 171 -10.15 4.60 9.36
N CYS A 172 -9.69 3.37 9.07
CA CYS A 172 -10.49 2.19 9.26
C CYS A 172 -10.62 1.87 10.75
N VAL A 173 -11.81 1.46 11.21
CA VAL A 173 -12.04 1.06 12.62
C VAL A 173 -11.44 -0.29 12.97
N SER A 174 -11.06 -1.07 11.96
CA SER A 174 -10.48 -2.40 12.12
C SER A 174 -8.96 -2.35 12.11
N VAL A 175 -8.32 -3.33 12.75
CA VAL A 175 -6.87 -3.45 12.86
C VAL A 175 -6.22 -3.40 11.48
N SER A 176 -5.50 -2.31 11.21
CA SER A 176 -4.81 -2.03 9.93
C SER A 176 -5.61 -2.42 8.68
N GLY A 177 -6.95 -2.29 8.75
CA GLY A 177 -7.86 -2.57 7.64
C GLY A 177 -8.26 -4.04 7.46
N ARG A 178 -7.89 -4.95 8.35
CA ARG A 178 -8.33 -6.36 8.30
C ARG A 178 -9.70 -6.53 8.91
N CYS A 179 -10.71 -6.79 8.08
CA CYS A 179 -12.10 -6.84 8.54
C CYS A 179 -12.94 -7.82 7.72
N PHE A 180 -13.82 -8.55 8.42
CA PHE A 180 -14.78 -9.47 7.79
C PHE A 180 -16.22 -8.92 7.76
N LEU A 181 -16.49 -7.77 8.38
CA LEU A 181 -17.84 -7.24 8.51
C LEU A 181 -18.52 -7.04 7.14
N SER A 182 -17.82 -6.45 6.18
CA SER A 182 -18.36 -6.26 4.82
C SER A 182 -18.57 -7.57 4.07
N LEU A 183 -17.69 -8.55 4.26
CA LEU A 183 -17.88 -9.88 3.69
C LEU A 183 -19.11 -10.58 4.27
N HIS A 184 -19.28 -10.54 5.60
CA HIS A 184 -20.42 -11.14 6.28
C HIS A 184 -21.74 -10.51 5.84
N THR A 185 -21.80 -9.18 5.78
CA THR A 185 -23.06 -8.45 5.55
C THR A 185 -23.44 -8.39 4.06
N PHE A 186 -22.46 -8.32 3.15
CA PHE A 186 -22.70 -8.03 1.72
C PHE A 186 -22.05 -9.03 0.76
N GLY A 187 -21.37 -10.06 1.24
CA GLY A 187 -20.59 -10.97 0.40
C GLY A 187 -19.39 -10.29 -0.29
N LYS A 188 -19.01 -9.06 0.12
CA LYS A 188 -17.94 -8.26 -0.48
C LYS A 188 -16.79 -8.07 0.50
N SER A 189 -15.62 -8.64 0.20
CA SER A 189 -14.49 -8.66 1.13
C SER A 189 -13.75 -7.33 1.18
N GLY A 190 -13.67 -6.72 2.37
CA GLY A 190 -12.79 -5.58 2.63
C GLY A 190 -11.31 -5.94 2.45
N ASN A 191 -10.92 -7.18 2.73
CA ASN A 191 -9.54 -7.65 2.59
C ASN A 191 -9.13 -7.90 1.12
N GLN A 192 -10.10 -7.87 0.20
CA GLN A 192 -9.90 -7.91 -1.25
C GLN A 192 -10.18 -6.55 -1.93
N GLY A 193 -10.29 -5.47 -1.16
CA GLY A 193 -10.50 -4.12 -1.68
C GLY A 193 -11.96 -3.76 -1.97
N GLU A 194 -12.92 -4.65 -1.73
CA GLU A 194 -14.33 -4.47 -2.05
C GLU A 194 -15.19 -4.02 -0.84
N CYS A 195 -14.60 -3.34 0.14
CA CYS A 195 -15.29 -2.93 1.36
C CYS A 195 -16.51 -2.04 1.07
N MET A 196 -17.70 -2.48 1.51
CA MET A 196 -18.97 -1.74 1.42
C MET A 196 -19.18 -0.73 2.55
N GLN A 197 -18.18 -0.60 3.45
CA GLN A 197 -18.18 0.31 4.60
C GLN A 197 -19.42 0.19 5.50
N PRO A 198 -19.82 -1.02 5.93
CA PRO A 198 -20.97 -1.16 6.81
C PRO A 198 -20.80 -0.38 8.12
N CYS A 199 -19.59 -0.33 8.68
CA CYS A 199 -19.27 0.39 9.91
C CYS A 199 -19.51 1.92 9.86
N ARG A 200 -19.86 2.47 8.70
CA ARG A 200 -20.15 3.91 8.48
C ARG A 200 -21.63 4.18 8.18
N ARG A 201 -22.48 3.15 8.32
CA ARG A 201 -23.93 3.27 8.15
C ARG A 201 -24.61 3.56 9.48
N GLU A 202 -25.81 4.09 9.41
CA GLU A 202 -26.68 4.21 10.57
C GLU A 202 -27.27 2.86 10.95
N TYR A 203 -27.38 2.59 12.23
CA TYR A 203 -27.96 1.38 12.81
C TYR A 203 -28.97 1.77 13.89
N THR A 204 -30.12 1.13 13.90
CA THR A 204 -31.07 1.23 14.99
C THR A 204 -30.88 0.06 15.95
N ILE A 205 -30.69 0.36 17.23
CA ILE A 205 -30.61 -0.66 18.28
C ILE A 205 -32.04 -0.99 18.67
N THR A 206 -32.43 -2.25 18.52
CA THR A 206 -33.72 -2.76 19.00
C THR A 206 -33.46 -3.77 20.11
N GLU A 207 -34.25 -3.69 21.20
CA GLU A 207 -34.29 -4.76 22.22
C GLU A 207 -34.93 -5.99 21.60
N SER A 208 -34.30 -7.15 21.76
CA SER A 208 -34.77 -8.46 21.29
C SER A 208 -35.59 -9.16 22.40
#